data_d9139ebf22ea9d25738b704a3203c18c
#
_entry.id   d9139ebf22ea9d25738b704a3203c18c
#
_cell.length_a   1.000
_cell.length_b   1.000
_cell.length_c   1.000
_cell.angle_alpha   90.00
_cell.angle_beta   90.00
_cell.angle_gamma   90.00
#
_symmetry.space_group_name_H-M   'P 1'
#
loop_
_entity.id
_entity.type
_entity.pdbx_description
1 polymer ?
#
loop_
_entity_poly.entity_id
_entity_poly.type
_entity_poly.pdbx_seq_one_letter_code
_entity_poly.pdbx_strand_id
1 'polypeptide(L)'
;MEQAPGLDAARDRRSPPAASLAPAARALDAPAPEPAAAANGRGVLVVIFATILIDFVGFSVLIPILPLFAESLGATPVQVALLLTLYALAQLLFSPVWGWVSDRVGRRPVILVSLAGTVLSFLVLAFARSTGALYAARVLAGFFAATIGTAQAVVTDVTRAEDRARGMAVIGAAFGAGMIVGPMLGGLLSELGAKAPFYGVAVLAAANLALAWTRLPETRPAGLASPGGFELLRALVPTPLRLLAAVHERRIALFLYLFFHLFTAFAVLEALITLYVGRLFGASMLDVGLLFAWIGVVLVLTQAVALRRLARRLDEAQLVAIGLAAMGGGLAALPALPGFGWFFAAGAVIAVGNGIAIPAFTSLYSKACRAEQAGELLGQSQAMATTGRIVGPICGGALMQSLSPGAPFVAAGAMMLAALALFRAARGVLVAPEV
;
A
#
# COMPACT_ATOMS: atom_id res chain seq x y z
N MET A 1 81.84 9.69 29.87
CA MET A 1 81.17 10.18 31.06
C MET A 1 79.94 10.93 30.55
N GLU A 2 78.77 10.50 30.68
CA GLU A 2 78.03 9.64 31.61
C GLU A 2 76.83 9.07 30.91
N GLN A 3 76.52 7.78 31.09
CA GLN A 3 75.42 7.03 30.53
C GLN A 3 74.11 7.46 31.20
N ALA A 4 73.08 7.69 30.40
CA ALA A 4 71.67 7.74 30.87
C ALA A 4 71.01 6.42 30.59
N PRO A 5 70.27 5.84 31.55
CA PRO A 5 69.68 4.52 31.41
C PRO A 5 68.21 4.55 30.92
N GLY A 6 67.86 3.57 30.09
CA GLY A 6 66.66 2.75 30.20
C GLY A 6 65.29 3.39 29.84
N LEU A 7 64.89 3.20 28.61
CA LEU A 7 63.50 3.25 28.15
C LEU A 7 63.08 1.87 27.58
N ASP A 8 62.92 0.91 28.50
CA ASP A 8 62.42 -0.45 28.15
C ASP A 8 61.38 -0.87 29.21
N ALA A 9 60.21 -0.22 29.21
CA ALA A 9 59.08 -0.64 30.06
C ALA A 9 57.73 -0.19 29.50
N ALA A 10 57.36 -0.55 28.27
CA ALA A 10 56.00 -0.36 27.76
C ALA A 10 55.67 -1.35 26.62
N ARG A 11 55.93 -2.64 26.80
CA ARG A 11 55.42 -3.71 25.88
C ARG A 11 55.01 -4.94 26.66
N ASP A 12 53.94 -4.80 27.48
CA ASP A 12 53.15 -5.94 27.95
C ASP A 12 51.68 -5.55 28.05
N ARG A 13 51.04 -5.19 26.92
CA ARG A 13 49.60 -5.24 26.81
C ARG A 13 49.23 -6.61 26.30
N ARG A 14 49.00 -7.52 27.24
CA ARG A 14 48.43 -8.84 26.98
C ARG A 14 47.11 -8.68 26.26
N SER A 15 47.05 -9.13 25.01
CA SER A 15 45.80 -9.34 24.26
C SER A 15 44.94 -10.29 25.09
N PRO A 16 43.63 -10.02 25.26
CA PRO A 16 42.75 -10.96 25.93
C PRO A 16 42.73 -12.31 25.19
N PRO A 17 42.62 -13.44 25.90
CA PRO A 17 42.70 -14.76 25.33
C PRO A 17 41.57 -14.97 24.28
N ALA A 18 41.94 -15.47 23.11
CA ALA A 18 41.04 -15.77 21.99
C ALA A 18 39.91 -16.81 22.30
N ALA A 19 39.81 -17.27 23.52
CA ALA A 19 38.82 -18.26 23.96
C ALA A 19 37.40 -17.70 24.19
N SER A 20 37.17 -16.38 24.22
CA SER A 20 35.84 -15.81 24.51
C SER A 20 34.96 -15.52 23.29
N LEU A 21 35.48 -15.64 22.07
CA LEU A 21 34.75 -15.41 20.80
C LEU A 21 34.19 -16.68 20.15
N ALA A 22 34.57 -17.87 20.67
CA ALA A 22 34.15 -19.15 20.10
C ALA A 22 32.66 -19.49 20.20
N PRO A 23 31.89 -19.06 21.23
CA PRO A 23 30.45 -19.33 21.27
C PRO A 23 29.64 -18.44 20.33
N ALA A 24 30.06 -17.19 20.07
CA ALA A 24 29.35 -16.28 19.17
C ALA A 24 29.56 -16.64 17.69
N ALA A 25 30.76 -17.10 17.31
CA ALA A 25 31.07 -17.54 15.95
C ALA A 25 30.32 -18.85 15.59
N ARG A 26 30.18 -19.79 16.54
CA ARG A 26 29.38 -21.02 16.34
C ARG A 26 27.88 -20.78 16.21
N ALA A 27 27.33 -19.70 16.75
CA ALA A 27 25.93 -19.34 16.60
C ALA A 27 25.61 -18.76 15.20
N LEU A 28 26.62 -18.24 14.48
CA LEU A 28 26.48 -17.74 13.11
C LEU A 28 26.55 -18.85 12.04
N ASP A 29 27.19 -19.99 12.35
CA ASP A 29 27.29 -21.16 11.46
C ASP A 29 26.20 -22.21 11.70
N ALA A 30 25.29 -22.00 12.65
CA ALA A 30 24.15 -22.90 12.81
C ALA A 30 23.23 -22.71 11.59
N PRO A 31 22.91 -23.77 10.81
CA PRO A 31 21.95 -23.67 9.74
C PRO A 31 20.66 -23.10 10.32
N ALA A 32 20.13 -22.03 9.68
CA ALA A 32 18.85 -21.46 10.09
C ALA A 32 17.83 -22.61 10.27
N PRO A 33 17.07 -22.66 11.37
CA PRO A 33 16.16 -23.76 11.62
C PRO A 33 15.27 -23.92 10.38
N GLU A 34 15.23 -25.13 9.83
CA GLU A 34 14.34 -25.42 8.70
C GLU A 34 12.93 -24.98 9.08
N PRO A 35 12.23 -24.23 8.22
CA PRO A 35 10.89 -23.76 8.55
C PRO A 35 10.02 -25.00 8.87
N ALA A 36 9.56 -25.10 10.10
CA ALA A 36 8.77 -26.23 10.59
C ALA A 36 7.45 -26.44 9.79
N ALA A 37 7.15 -25.55 8.86
CA ALA A 37 5.97 -25.52 8.01
C ALA A 37 6.22 -25.97 6.56
N ALA A 38 7.42 -26.44 6.17
CA ALA A 38 7.71 -26.82 4.79
C ALA A 38 6.78 -27.91 4.23
N ALA A 39 6.24 -28.78 5.07
CA ALA A 39 5.28 -29.82 4.67
C ALA A 39 3.88 -29.28 4.30
N ASN A 40 3.48 -28.10 4.82
CA ASN A 40 2.16 -27.48 4.60
C ASN A 40 2.22 -26.07 3.99
N GLY A 41 3.37 -25.60 3.53
CA GLY A 41 3.55 -24.22 3.06
C GLY A 41 2.59 -23.83 1.93
N ARG A 42 2.30 -24.74 0.98
CA ARG A 42 1.32 -24.49 -0.10
C ARG A 42 -0.09 -24.29 0.44
N GLY A 43 -0.52 -25.07 1.43
CA GLY A 43 -1.84 -24.93 2.05
C GLY A 43 -1.99 -23.58 2.76
N VAL A 44 -0.97 -23.15 3.49
CA VAL A 44 -0.94 -21.85 4.17
C VAL A 44 -1.01 -20.71 3.15
N LEU A 45 -0.24 -20.77 2.04
CA LEU A 45 -0.28 -19.77 0.99
C LEU A 45 -1.66 -19.65 0.32
N VAL A 46 -2.39 -20.76 0.15
CA VAL A 46 -3.78 -20.73 -0.38
C VAL A 46 -4.72 -20.02 0.59
N VAL A 47 -4.62 -20.30 1.91
CA VAL A 47 -5.42 -19.62 2.92
C VAL A 47 -5.08 -18.13 2.97
N ILE A 48 -3.81 -17.77 2.92
CA ILE A 48 -3.36 -16.37 2.88
C ILE A 48 -3.86 -15.68 1.61
N PHE A 49 -3.79 -16.33 0.45
CA PHE A 49 -4.35 -15.79 -0.80
C PHE A 49 -5.84 -15.49 -0.65
N ALA A 50 -6.63 -16.46 -0.17
CA ALA A 50 -8.07 -16.30 0.03
C ALA A 50 -8.37 -15.18 1.04
N THR A 51 -7.62 -15.14 2.15
CA THR A 51 -7.77 -14.12 3.20
C THR A 51 -7.51 -12.71 2.65
N ILE A 52 -6.41 -12.53 1.92
CA ILE A 52 -6.07 -11.23 1.33
C ILE A 52 -7.04 -10.87 0.22
N LEU A 53 -7.42 -11.82 -0.65
CA LEU A 53 -8.39 -11.59 -1.71
C LEU A 53 -9.70 -11.03 -1.14
N ILE A 54 -10.25 -11.69 -0.11
CA ILE A 54 -11.51 -11.29 0.51
C ILE A 54 -11.38 -9.93 1.21
N ASP A 55 -10.26 -9.68 1.88
CA ASP A 55 -9.99 -8.39 2.53
C ASP A 55 -9.94 -7.25 1.49
N PHE A 56 -9.27 -7.48 0.35
CA PHE A 56 -9.23 -6.52 -0.75
C PHE A 56 -10.55 -6.35 -1.48
N VAL A 57 -11.33 -7.41 -1.66
CA VAL A 57 -12.70 -7.31 -2.17
C VAL A 57 -13.50 -6.39 -1.26
N GLY A 58 -13.43 -6.60 0.06
CA GLY A 58 -14.10 -5.74 1.04
C GLY A 58 -13.67 -4.27 0.94
N PHE A 59 -12.37 -4.01 0.85
CA PHE A 59 -11.85 -2.66 0.68
C PHE A 59 -12.36 -2.00 -0.61
N SER A 60 -12.25 -2.70 -1.74
CA SER A 60 -12.52 -2.13 -3.06
C SER A 60 -14.02 -2.02 -3.40
N VAL A 61 -14.89 -2.81 -2.77
CA VAL A 61 -16.36 -2.61 -2.80
C VAL A 61 -16.74 -1.20 -2.38
N LEU A 62 -16.02 -0.62 -1.41
CA LEU A 62 -16.33 0.71 -0.87
C LEU A 62 -16.04 1.85 -1.86
N ILE A 63 -15.16 1.63 -2.84
CA ILE A 63 -14.72 2.68 -3.78
C ILE A 63 -15.93 3.27 -4.54
N PRO A 64 -16.77 2.48 -5.23
CA PRO A 64 -17.95 3.00 -5.91
C PRO A 64 -19.12 3.32 -4.98
N ILE A 65 -19.23 2.66 -3.83
CA ILE A 65 -20.44 2.70 -3.00
C ILE A 65 -20.38 3.83 -1.97
N LEU A 66 -19.28 3.91 -1.23
CA LEU A 66 -19.18 4.77 -0.06
C LEU A 66 -19.36 6.27 -0.37
N PRO A 67 -18.82 6.82 -1.48
CA PRO A 67 -19.02 8.23 -1.82
C PRO A 67 -20.50 8.59 -2.07
N LEU A 68 -21.21 7.81 -2.90
CA LEU A 68 -22.61 8.05 -3.21
C LEU A 68 -23.53 7.79 -1.99
N PHE A 69 -23.20 6.78 -1.19
CA PHE A 69 -23.93 6.52 0.05
C PHE A 69 -23.74 7.65 1.07
N ALA A 70 -22.53 8.17 1.23
CA ALA A 70 -22.27 9.31 2.11
C ALA A 70 -22.98 10.59 1.62
N GLU A 71 -23.00 10.83 0.30
CA GLU A 71 -23.74 11.93 -0.30
C GLU A 71 -25.25 11.84 -0.04
N SER A 72 -25.81 10.63 -0.10
CA SER A 72 -27.23 10.41 0.24
C SER A 72 -27.58 10.73 1.70
N LEU A 73 -26.57 10.75 2.59
CA LEU A 73 -26.66 11.20 3.98
C LEU A 73 -26.33 12.69 4.16
N GLY A 74 -26.20 13.46 3.07
CA GLY A 74 -25.91 14.90 3.08
C GLY A 74 -24.43 15.26 3.21
N ALA A 75 -23.51 14.32 2.99
CA ALA A 75 -22.07 14.60 3.07
C ALA A 75 -21.60 15.51 1.92
N THR A 76 -20.78 16.50 2.24
CA THR A 76 -20.09 17.35 1.25
C THR A 76 -18.90 16.60 0.61
N PRO A 77 -18.37 17.08 -0.54
CA PRO A 77 -17.19 16.45 -1.16
C PRO A 77 -15.98 16.32 -0.22
N VAL A 78 -15.73 17.32 0.61
CA VAL A 78 -14.67 17.27 1.64
C VAL A 78 -14.97 16.18 2.67
N GLN A 79 -16.20 16.05 3.11
CA GLN A 79 -16.62 15.04 4.07
C GLN A 79 -16.51 13.61 3.48
N VAL A 80 -16.83 13.44 2.20
CA VAL A 80 -16.60 12.17 1.50
C VAL A 80 -15.10 11.85 1.40
N ALA A 81 -14.28 12.84 1.03
CA ALA A 81 -12.83 12.68 0.97
C ALA A 81 -12.21 12.26 2.32
N LEU A 82 -12.74 12.82 3.43
CA LEU A 82 -12.32 12.46 4.79
C LEU A 82 -12.57 10.98 5.13
N LEU A 83 -13.56 10.31 4.53
CA LEU A 83 -13.80 8.88 4.75
C LEU A 83 -12.59 8.02 4.35
N LEU A 84 -11.97 8.32 3.21
CA LEU A 84 -10.77 7.61 2.76
C LEU A 84 -9.54 8.02 3.56
N THR A 85 -9.42 9.30 3.84
CA THR A 85 -8.33 9.86 4.64
C THR A 85 -8.28 9.27 6.05
N LEU A 86 -9.42 9.20 6.75
CA LEU A 86 -9.49 8.67 8.12
C LEU A 86 -9.09 7.20 8.20
N TYR A 87 -9.47 6.40 7.19
CA TYR A 87 -9.00 5.02 7.08
C TYR A 87 -7.48 4.97 6.91
N ALA A 88 -6.93 5.71 5.94
CA ALA A 88 -5.50 5.72 5.65
C ALA A 88 -4.67 6.25 6.83
N LEU A 89 -5.17 7.27 7.52
CA LEU A 89 -4.53 7.83 8.70
C LEU A 89 -4.52 6.83 9.87
N ALA A 90 -5.66 6.21 10.17
CA ALA A 90 -5.74 5.19 11.20
C ALA A 90 -4.82 3.98 10.87
N GLN A 91 -4.84 3.51 9.62
CA GLN A 91 -3.94 2.45 9.16
C GLN A 91 -2.47 2.83 9.33
N LEU A 92 -2.07 4.04 8.95
CA LEU A 92 -0.70 4.53 9.11
C LEU A 92 -0.24 4.54 10.57
N LEU A 93 -1.11 5.00 11.47
CA LEU A 93 -0.79 5.11 12.90
C LEU A 93 -0.72 3.74 13.58
N PHE A 94 -1.64 2.83 13.26
CA PHE A 94 -1.78 1.56 13.98
C PHE A 94 -1.07 0.37 13.33
N SER A 95 -0.70 0.44 12.04
CA SER A 95 0.03 -0.65 11.36
C SER A 95 1.35 -1.05 12.07
N PRO A 96 2.21 -0.13 12.55
CA PRO A 96 3.40 -0.51 13.31
C PRO A 96 3.08 -1.18 14.65
N VAL A 97 1.99 -0.74 15.30
CA VAL A 97 1.51 -1.34 16.56
C VAL A 97 1.12 -2.80 16.34
N TRP A 98 0.33 -3.05 15.30
CA TRP A 98 -0.08 -4.41 14.93
C TRP A 98 1.09 -5.29 14.51
N GLY A 99 2.08 -4.74 13.80
CA GLY A 99 3.33 -5.43 13.50
C GLY A 99 4.03 -5.89 14.78
N TRP A 100 4.21 -4.98 15.73
CA TRP A 100 4.82 -5.29 17.02
C TRP A 100 4.01 -6.30 17.86
N VAL A 101 2.68 -6.18 17.88
CA VAL A 101 1.79 -7.16 18.53
C VAL A 101 1.93 -8.53 17.88
N SER A 102 1.92 -8.59 16.54
CA SER A 102 2.08 -9.81 15.75
C SER A 102 3.42 -10.51 16.03
N ASP A 103 4.46 -9.72 16.29
CA ASP A 103 5.76 -10.26 16.69
C ASP A 103 5.79 -10.82 18.10
N ARG A 104 4.86 -10.52 18.97
CA ARG A 104 4.79 -11.02 20.36
C ARG A 104 3.77 -12.11 20.56
N VAL A 105 2.57 -11.91 20.04
CA VAL A 105 1.41 -12.78 20.29
C VAL A 105 1.30 -13.87 19.23
N GLY A 106 1.94 -13.67 18.07
CA GLY A 106 1.85 -14.57 16.92
C GLY A 106 1.09 -13.95 15.74
N ARG A 107 1.25 -14.55 14.57
CA ARG A 107 0.65 -14.07 13.30
C ARG A 107 -0.85 -14.34 13.26
N ARG A 108 -1.23 -15.56 13.62
CA ARG A 108 -2.63 -16.03 13.56
C ARG A 108 -3.58 -15.18 14.39
N PRO A 109 -3.35 -14.93 15.71
CA PRO A 109 -4.24 -14.11 16.53
C PRO A 109 -4.46 -12.71 15.94
N VAL A 110 -3.42 -12.07 15.43
CA VAL A 110 -3.51 -10.71 14.84
C VAL A 110 -4.35 -10.70 13.57
N ILE A 111 -4.19 -11.69 12.68
CA ILE A 111 -5.04 -11.82 11.49
C ILE A 111 -6.50 -12.02 11.90
N LEU A 112 -6.80 -12.89 12.85
CA LEU A 112 -8.17 -13.15 13.32
C LEU A 112 -8.82 -11.89 13.91
N VAL A 113 -8.09 -11.15 14.74
CA VAL A 113 -8.58 -9.88 15.33
C VAL A 113 -8.80 -8.83 14.23
N SER A 114 -7.91 -8.74 13.26
CA SER A 114 -8.06 -7.84 12.11
C SER A 114 -9.31 -8.17 11.30
N LEU A 115 -9.55 -9.45 10.99
CA LEU A 115 -10.74 -9.89 10.25
C LEU A 115 -12.03 -9.66 11.07
N ALA A 116 -12.03 -9.91 12.37
CA ALA A 116 -13.16 -9.60 13.24
C ALA A 116 -13.45 -8.09 13.27
N GLY A 117 -12.42 -7.26 13.31
CA GLY A 117 -12.53 -5.81 13.18
C GLY A 117 -13.10 -5.36 11.83
N THR A 118 -12.73 -6.05 10.74
CA THR A 118 -13.32 -5.83 9.42
C THR A 118 -14.82 -6.12 9.42
N VAL A 119 -15.25 -7.26 9.95
CA VAL A 119 -16.69 -7.59 10.09
C VAL A 119 -17.42 -6.50 10.86
N LEU A 120 -16.90 -6.11 12.04
CA LEU A 120 -17.49 -5.07 12.86
C LEU A 120 -17.60 -3.74 12.11
N SER A 121 -16.55 -3.35 11.38
CA SER A 121 -16.52 -2.10 10.61
C SER A 121 -17.59 -2.07 9.53
N PHE A 122 -17.80 -3.17 8.80
CA PHE A 122 -18.84 -3.27 7.79
C PHE A 122 -20.25 -3.32 8.39
N LEU A 123 -20.42 -3.92 9.56
CA LEU A 123 -21.71 -3.84 10.28
C LEU A 123 -22.00 -2.40 10.70
N VAL A 124 -21.01 -1.65 11.23
CA VAL A 124 -21.19 -0.23 11.57
C VAL A 124 -21.58 0.57 10.32
N LEU A 125 -20.95 0.32 9.14
CA LEU A 125 -21.35 0.94 7.86
C LEU A 125 -22.79 0.59 7.48
N ALA A 126 -23.19 -0.67 7.60
CA ALA A 126 -24.53 -1.15 7.25
C ALA A 126 -25.63 -0.49 8.11
N PHE A 127 -25.35 -0.24 9.40
CA PHE A 127 -26.28 0.44 10.31
C PHE A 127 -26.12 1.95 10.33
N ALA A 128 -25.15 2.52 9.61
CA ALA A 128 -24.92 3.96 9.61
C ALA A 128 -26.16 4.75 9.13
N ARG A 129 -26.47 5.84 9.85
CA ARG A 129 -27.55 6.79 9.56
C ARG A 129 -27.05 8.24 9.54
N SER A 130 -25.75 8.45 9.70
CA SER A 130 -25.11 9.76 9.72
C SER A 130 -23.69 9.66 9.20
N THR A 131 -23.15 10.76 8.70
CA THR A 131 -21.74 10.87 8.27
C THR A 131 -20.78 10.58 9.43
N GLY A 132 -21.14 10.95 10.68
CA GLY A 132 -20.34 10.61 11.86
C GLY A 132 -20.19 9.10 12.09
N ALA A 133 -21.24 8.32 11.86
CA ALA A 133 -21.17 6.85 11.94
C ALA A 133 -20.28 6.26 10.84
N LEU A 134 -20.28 6.86 9.63
CA LEU A 134 -19.37 6.48 8.56
C LEU A 134 -17.90 6.74 8.95
N TYR A 135 -17.61 7.89 9.56
CA TYR A 135 -16.26 8.20 10.05
C TYR A 135 -15.81 7.21 11.11
N ALA A 136 -16.65 6.89 12.09
CA ALA A 136 -16.35 5.91 13.11
C ALA A 136 -16.03 4.54 12.49
N ALA A 137 -16.80 4.08 11.52
CA ALA A 137 -16.55 2.84 10.80
C ALA A 137 -15.22 2.87 10.03
N ARG A 138 -14.87 4.00 9.41
CA ARG A 138 -13.60 4.13 8.64
C ARG A 138 -12.38 4.16 9.56
N VAL A 139 -12.47 4.85 10.71
CA VAL A 139 -11.40 4.83 11.74
C VAL A 139 -11.24 3.41 12.30
N LEU A 140 -12.35 2.74 12.59
CA LEU A 140 -12.35 1.36 13.09
C LEU A 140 -11.72 0.41 12.07
N ALA A 141 -12.11 0.50 10.79
CA ALA A 141 -11.52 -0.30 9.72
C ALA A 141 -10.01 -0.06 9.58
N GLY A 142 -9.56 1.21 9.64
CA GLY A 142 -8.15 1.56 9.58
C GLY A 142 -7.36 1.09 10.80
N PHE A 143 -7.96 1.15 11.99
CA PHE A 143 -7.38 0.61 13.22
C PHE A 143 -7.08 -0.90 13.09
N PHE A 144 -8.04 -1.67 12.58
CA PHE A 144 -7.89 -3.12 12.40
C PHE A 144 -7.20 -3.53 11.10
N ALA A 145 -6.71 -2.62 10.27
CA ALA A 145 -6.08 -2.92 8.98
C ALA A 145 -4.66 -3.52 9.13
N ALA A 146 -4.56 -4.66 9.83
CA ALA A 146 -3.31 -5.36 10.08
C ALA A 146 -3.05 -6.54 9.12
N THR A 147 -4.07 -6.97 8.36
CA THR A 147 -4.05 -8.23 7.58
C THR A 147 -2.88 -8.27 6.60
N ILE A 148 -2.64 -7.21 5.83
CA ILE A 148 -1.62 -7.21 4.77
C ILE A 148 -0.21 -7.36 5.33
N GLY A 149 0.16 -6.52 6.32
CA GLY A 149 1.49 -6.56 6.93
C GLY A 149 1.77 -7.89 7.62
N THR A 150 0.77 -8.42 8.35
CA THR A 150 0.88 -9.71 9.01
C THR A 150 0.94 -10.87 8.00
N ALA A 151 0.17 -10.81 6.90
CA ALA A 151 0.23 -11.81 5.84
C ALA A 151 1.58 -11.83 5.11
N GLN A 152 2.20 -10.67 4.89
CA GLN A 152 3.57 -10.58 4.36
C GLN A 152 4.57 -11.26 5.30
N ALA A 153 4.41 -11.08 6.62
CA ALA A 153 5.21 -11.76 7.61
C ALA A 153 4.99 -13.29 7.58
N VAL A 154 3.72 -13.75 7.50
CA VAL A 154 3.41 -15.20 7.34
C VAL A 154 4.08 -15.75 6.09
N VAL A 155 4.01 -15.07 4.96
CA VAL A 155 4.67 -15.52 3.73
C VAL A 155 6.18 -15.66 3.93
N THR A 156 6.83 -14.70 4.60
CA THR A 156 8.26 -14.80 4.91
C THR A 156 8.60 -15.92 5.88
N ASP A 157 7.71 -16.23 6.83
CA ASP A 157 7.88 -17.30 7.82
C ASP A 157 7.77 -18.71 7.18
N VAL A 158 6.92 -18.87 6.12
CA VAL A 158 6.65 -20.18 5.49
C VAL A 158 7.37 -20.42 4.17
N THR A 159 8.08 -19.42 3.63
CA THR A 159 8.82 -19.55 2.37
C THR A 159 10.33 -19.48 2.57
N ARG A 160 11.08 -20.26 1.82
CA ARG A 160 12.54 -20.15 1.75
C ARG A 160 12.94 -18.83 1.09
N ALA A 161 14.14 -18.34 1.38
CA ALA A 161 14.65 -17.07 0.84
C ALA A 161 14.55 -16.98 -0.70
N GLU A 162 14.84 -18.08 -1.39
CA GLU A 162 14.77 -18.24 -2.86
C GLU A 162 13.34 -18.18 -3.42
N ASP A 163 12.32 -18.59 -2.64
CA ASP A 163 10.91 -18.62 -3.05
C ASP A 163 10.10 -17.42 -2.53
N ARG A 164 10.68 -16.51 -1.74
CA ARG A 164 9.98 -15.34 -1.17
C ARG A 164 9.33 -14.47 -2.24
N ALA A 165 10.01 -14.25 -3.36
CA ALA A 165 9.45 -13.47 -4.46
C ALA A 165 8.15 -14.09 -5.00
N ARG A 166 8.07 -15.42 -5.11
CA ARG A 166 6.87 -16.15 -5.51
C ARG A 166 5.78 -16.04 -4.45
N GLY A 167 6.13 -16.18 -3.17
CA GLY A 167 5.21 -15.99 -2.06
C GLY A 167 4.59 -14.59 -2.03
N MET A 168 5.41 -13.54 -2.22
CA MET A 168 4.92 -12.17 -2.30
C MET A 168 4.07 -11.91 -3.55
N ALA A 169 4.34 -12.58 -4.66
CA ALA A 169 3.50 -12.49 -5.86
C ALA A 169 2.07 -13.01 -5.63
N VAL A 170 1.88 -13.96 -4.70
CA VAL A 170 0.54 -14.43 -4.28
C VAL A 170 -0.28 -13.29 -3.66
N ILE A 171 0.35 -12.46 -2.82
CA ILE A 171 -0.28 -11.27 -2.22
C ILE A 171 -0.66 -10.26 -3.32
N GLY A 172 0.25 -10.00 -4.25
CA GLY A 172 -0.02 -9.10 -5.39
C GLY A 172 -1.15 -9.59 -6.29
N ALA A 173 -1.23 -10.90 -6.55
CA ALA A 173 -2.31 -11.51 -7.32
C ALA A 173 -3.67 -11.38 -6.60
N ALA A 174 -3.72 -11.60 -5.28
CA ALA A 174 -4.92 -11.42 -4.48
C ALA A 174 -5.39 -9.95 -4.49
N PHE A 175 -4.46 -9.01 -4.36
CA PHE A 175 -4.73 -7.58 -4.49
C PHE A 175 -5.35 -7.24 -5.85
N GLY A 176 -4.71 -7.66 -6.95
CA GLY A 176 -5.20 -7.39 -8.31
C GLY A 176 -6.60 -7.99 -8.56
N ALA A 177 -6.81 -9.23 -8.15
CA ALA A 177 -8.12 -9.89 -8.27
C ALA A 177 -9.19 -9.17 -7.42
N GLY A 178 -8.86 -8.78 -6.18
CA GLY A 178 -9.77 -8.06 -5.30
C GLY A 178 -10.17 -6.69 -5.86
N MET A 179 -9.24 -5.97 -6.48
CA MET A 179 -9.51 -4.68 -7.12
C MET A 179 -10.42 -4.78 -8.35
N ILE A 180 -10.51 -5.94 -9.00
CA ILE A 180 -11.45 -6.19 -10.11
C ILE A 180 -12.81 -6.63 -9.56
N VAL A 181 -12.80 -7.66 -8.71
CA VAL A 181 -14.01 -8.31 -8.22
C VAL A 181 -14.81 -7.40 -7.28
N GLY A 182 -14.12 -6.65 -6.42
CA GLY A 182 -14.78 -5.84 -5.39
C GLY A 182 -15.71 -4.77 -5.94
N PRO A 183 -15.26 -3.85 -6.80
CA PRO A 183 -16.13 -2.81 -7.33
C PRO A 183 -17.31 -3.38 -8.11
N MET A 184 -17.10 -4.43 -8.88
CA MET A 184 -18.17 -5.13 -9.60
C MET A 184 -19.19 -5.76 -8.64
N LEU A 185 -18.71 -6.46 -7.61
CA LEU A 185 -19.57 -7.06 -6.59
C LEU A 185 -20.35 -5.99 -5.83
N GLY A 186 -19.68 -4.88 -5.48
CA GLY A 186 -20.33 -3.75 -4.82
C GLY A 186 -21.44 -3.14 -5.66
N GLY A 187 -21.17 -2.90 -6.95
CA GLY A 187 -22.16 -2.42 -7.90
C GLY A 187 -23.36 -3.36 -8.02
N LEU A 188 -23.12 -4.66 -8.23
CA LEU A 188 -24.18 -5.66 -8.32
C LEU A 188 -25.02 -5.76 -7.03
N LEU A 189 -24.39 -5.76 -5.86
CA LEU A 189 -25.11 -5.79 -4.59
C LEU A 189 -25.92 -4.52 -4.35
N SER A 190 -25.51 -3.36 -4.90
CA SER A 190 -26.23 -2.10 -4.75
C SER A 190 -27.61 -2.11 -5.42
N GLU A 191 -27.83 -2.98 -6.40
CA GLU A 191 -29.15 -3.19 -7.03
C GLU A 191 -30.19 -3.79 -6.04
N LEU A 192 -29.70 -4.49 -4.99
CA LEU A 192 -30.55 -5.00 -3.91
C LEU A 192 -30.84 -3.94 -2.83
N GLY A 193 -30.23 -2.76 -2.96
CA GLY A 193 -30.37 -1.62 -2.06
C GLY A 193 -29.03 -1.01 -1.65
N ALA A 194 -29.05 0.28 -1.33
CA ALA A 194 -27.82 1.04 -1.07
C ALA A 194 -26.93 0.51 0.08
N LYS A 195 -27.51 -0.27 1.00
CA LYS A 195 -26.80 -0.89 2.13
C LYS A 195 -26.43 -2.35 1.92
N ALA A 196 -26.98 -2.99 0.89
CA ALA A 196 -26.73 -4.40 0.60
C ALA A 196 -25.23 -4.73 0.41
N PRO A 197 -24.40 -3.88 -0.24
CA PRO A 197 -22.97 -4.10 -0.33
C PRO A 197 -22.28 -4.24 1.04
N PHE A 198 -22.67 -3.43 2.04
CA PHE A 198 -22.06 -3.48 3.37
C PHE A 198 -22.41 -4.79 4.10
N TYR A 199 -23.66 -5.24 4.01
CA TYR A 199 -24.06 -6.55 4.55
C TYR A 199 -23.36 -7.71 3.82
N GLY A 200 -23.29 -7.63 2.48
CA GLY A 200 -22.63 -8.66 1.67
C GLY A 200 -21.16 -8.83 2.03
N VAL A 201 -20.44 -7.70 2.20
CA VAL A 201 -19.04 -7.74 2.63
C VAL A 201 -18.90 -8.19 4.08
N ALA A 202 -19.80 -7.80 4.98
CA ALA A 202 -19.78 -8.27 6.36
C ALA A 202 -19.90 -9.82 6.43
N VAL A 203 -20.80 -10.41 5.64
CA VAL A 203 -20.95 -11.87 5.51
C VAL A 203 -19.69 -12.50 4.91
N LEU A 204 -19.14 -11.92 3.85
CA LEU A 204 -17.91 -12.40 3.21
C LEU A 204 -16.72 -12.34 4.17
N ALA A 205 -16.58 -11.25 4.93
CA ALA A 205 -15.54 -11.09 5.93
C ALA A 205 -15.71 -12.06 7.11
N ALA A 206 -16.95 -12.34 7.53
CA ALA A 206 -17.24 -13.36 8.55
C ALA A 206 -16.89 -14.77 8.06
N ALA A 207 -17.20 -15.10 6.81
CA ALA A 207 -16.78 -16.36 6.18
C ALA A 207 -15.25 -16.47 6.11
N ASN A 208 -14.55 -15.36 5.77
CA ASN A 208 -13.09 -15.29 5.78
C ASN A 208 -12.50 -15.49 7.20
N LEU A 209 -13.11 -14.87 8.20
CA LEU A 209 -12.73 -15.06 9.59
C LEU A 209 -12.88 -16.54 10.00
N ALA A 210 -13.98 -17.19 9.65
CA ALA A 210 -14.20 -18.62 9.91
C ALA A 210 -13.19 -19.51 9.16
N LEU A 211 -12.87 -19.19 7.90
CA LEU A 211 -11.83 -19.88 7.13
C LEU A 211 -10.46 -19.75 7.80
N ALA A 212 -10.06 -18.51 8.15
CA ALA A 212 -8.79 -18.27 8.82
C ALA A 212 -8.73 -18.94 10.20
N TRP A 213 -9.84 -18.89 10.97
CA TRP A 213 -9.93 -19.55 12.27
C TRP A 213 -9.67 -21.05 12.18
N THR A 214 -10.25 -21.73 11.19
CA THR A 214 -10.17 -23.19 11.03
C THR A 214 -8.94 -23.68 10.29
N ARG A 215 -8.37 -22.88 9.38
CA ARG A 215 -7.32 -23.33 8.45
C ARG A 215 -5.98 -22.62 8.57
N LEU A 216 -5.91 -21.44 9.20
CA LEU A 216 -4.64 -20.73 9.35
C LEU A 216 -3.90 -21.25 10.58
N PRO A 217 -2.72 -21.89 10.43
CA PRO A 217 -1.88 -22.27 11.55
C PRO A 217 -1.13 -21.06 12.11
N GLU A 218 -0.59 -21.18 13.33
CA GLU A 218 0.42 -20.22 13.79
C GLU A 218 1.74 -20.51 13.09
N THR A 219 2.32 -19.46 12.51
CA THR A 219 3.55 -19.60 11.69
C THR A 219 4.79 -19.01 12.35
N ARG A 220 4.61 -18.23 13.43
CA ARG A 220 5.73 -17.66 14.16
C ARG A 220 6.48 -18.74 14.93
N PRO A 221 7.79 -18.91 14.74
CA PRO A 221 8.59 -19.84 15.55
C PRO A 221 8.55 -19.44 17.03
N ALA A 222 8.38 -20.44 17.91
CA ALA A 222 8.43 -20.22 19.36
C ALA A 222 9.85 -19.76 19.78
N GLY A 223 9.91 -18.81 20.72
CA GLY A 223 11.18 -18.40 21.34
C GLY A 223 11.96 -17.27 20.63
N LEU A 224 11.43 -16.70 19.55
CA LEU A 224 12.06 -15.52 18.96
C LEU A 224 11.91 -14.29 19.89
N ALA A 225 13.03 -13.61 20.16
CA ALA A 225 13.03 -12.36 20.91
C ALA A 225 12.16 -11.30 20.21
N SER A 226 11.31 -10.62 20.98
CA SER A 226 10.48 -9.53 20.46
C SER A 226 11.23 -8.21 20.61
N PRO A 227 11.08 -7.28 19.66
CA PRO A 227 11.62 -5.93 19.79
C PRO A 227 11.15 -5.27 21.10
N GLY A 228 12.04 -4.52 21.75
CA GLY A 228 11.74 -3.83 22.99
C GLY A 228 10.66 -2.75 22.86
N GLY A 229 10.03 -2.35 23.98
CA GLY A 229 9.00 -1.30 23.98
C GLY A 229 9.46 0.06 23.47
N PHE A 230 10.77 0.35 23.51
CA PHE A 230 11.36 1.56 22.95
C PHE A 230 11.30 1.61 21.42
N GLU A 231 11.38 0.47 20.74
CA GLU A 231 11.21 0.38 19.29
C GLU A 231 9.75 0.64 18.86
N LEU A 232 8.77 0.27 19.70
CA LEU A 232 7.38 0.64 19.47
C LEU A 232 7.17 2.16 19.53
N LEU A 233 7.74 2.85 20.51
CA LEU A 233 7.67 4.32 20.57
C LEU A 233 8.31 4.96 19.33
N ARG A 234 9.43 4.42 18.87
CA ARG A 234 10.05 4.84 17.60
C ARG A 234 9.17 4.59 16.39
N ALA A 235 8.47 3.47 16.36
CA ALA A 235 7.56 3.12 15.25
C ALA A 235 6.29 4.01 15.23
N LEU A 236 5.83 4.48 16.39
CA LEU A 236 4.68 5.38 16.53
C LEU A 236 4.94 6.83 16.06
N VAL A 237 6.22 7.25 15.97
CA VAL A 237 6.52 8.57 15.37
C VAL A 237 6.20 8.50 13.87
N PRO A 238 5.30 9.37 13.36
CA PRO A 238 4.89 9.32 11.97
C PRO A 238 6.09 9.30 11.03
N THR A 239 6.20 8.24 10.24
CA THR A 239 7.30 8.02 9.30
C THR A 239 7.55 9.21 8.37
N PRO A 240 6.52 9.98 7.91
CA PRO A 240 6.74 11.18 7.10
C PRO A 240 7.60 12.26 7.77
N LEU A 241 7.42 12.47 9.08
CA LEU A 241 8.23 13.46 9.83
C LEU A 241 9.69 13.00 10.00
N ARG A 242 9.90 11.69 10.17
CA ARG A 242 11.27 11.12 10.19
C ARG A 242 11.92 11.19 8.81
N LEU A 243 11.16 11.00 7.75
CA LEU A 243 11.64 11.06 6.37
C LEU A 243 12.15 12.45 6.01
N LEU A 244 11.42 13.50 6.39
CA LEU A 244 11.86 14.89 6.17
C LEU A 244 13.17 15.19 6.90
N ALA A 245 13.42 14.56 8.05
CA ALA A 245 14.64 14.72 8.83
C ALA A 245 15.81 13.83 8.35
N ALA A 246 15.53 12.71 7.69
CA ALA A 246 16.52 11.68 7.33
C ALA A 246 17.00 11.75 5.88
N VAL A 247 16.33 12.52 5.00
CA VAL A 247 16.69 12.59 3.59
C VAL A 247 17.83 13.57 3.36
N HIS A 248 19.06 13.08 3.47
CA HIS A 248 20.27 13.85 3.17
C HIS A 248 20.66 13.76 1.69
N GLU A 249 20.21 12.73 0.97
CA GLU A 249 20.54 12.52 -0.44
C GLU A 249 19.45 13.09 -1.37
N ARG A 250 19.83 14.07 -2.19
CA ARG A 250 18.95 14.72 -3.18
C ARG A 250 18.24 13.72 -4.10
N ARG A 251 18.91 12.63 -4.46
CA ARG A 251 18.38 11.57 -5.32
C ARG A 251 17.19 10.86 -4.67
N ILE A 252 17.34 10.44 -3.42
CA ILE A 252 16.29 9.76 -2.65
C ILE A 252 15.10 10.70 -2.41
N ALA A 253 15.39 11.98 -2.06
CA ALA A 253 14.35 13.00 -1.90
C ALA A 253 13.47 13.16 -3.14
N LEU A 254 14.08 13.21 -4.33
CA LEU A 254 13.36 13.30 -5.59
C LEU A 254 12.48 12.08 -5.87
N PHE A 255 12.97 10.87 -5.59
CA PHE A 255 12.16 9.67 -5.71
C PHE A 255 10.95 9.69 -4.77
N LEU A 256 11.14 10.02 -3.50
CA LEU A 256 10.07 10.10 -2.50
C LEU A 256 9.04 11.17 -2.87
N TYR A 257 9.48 12.32 -3.35
CA TYR A 257 8.62 13.39 -3.84
C TYR A 257 7.75 12.93 -5.01
N LEU A 258 8.33 12.23 -6.00
CA LEU A 258 7.59 11.69 -7.13
C LEU A 258 6.61 10.57 -6.71
N PHE A 259 6.97 9.69 -5.77
CA PHE A 259 6.05 8.72 -5.17
C PHE A 259 4.84 9.41 -4.55
N PHE A 260 5.08 10.43 -3.73
CA PHE A 260 4.01 11.22 -3.13
C PHE A 260 3.02 11.75 -4.18
N HIS A 261 3.52 12.36 -5.26
CA HIS A 261 2.67 12.93 -6.30
C HIS A 261 1.86 11.87 -7.05
N LEU A 262 2.49 10.75 -7.38
CA LEU A 262 1.85 9.66 -8.10
C LEU A 262 0.69 9.06 -7.29
N PHE A 263 0.90 8.81 -6.01
CA PHE A 263 -0.15 8.27 -5.14
C PHE A 263 -1.20 9.32 -4.77
N THR A 264 -0.82 10.60 -4.67
CA THR A 264 -1.77 11.72 -4.46
C THR A 264 -2.75 11.81 -5.63
N ALA A 265 -2.25 11.82 -6.87
CA ALA A 265 -3.10 11.92 -8.06
C ALA A 265 -4.05 10.72 -8.20
N PHE A 266 -3.55 9.51 -7.93
CA PHE A 266 -4.38 8.31 -7.96
C PHE A 266 -5.45 8.33 -6.86
N ALA A 267 -5.11 8.78 -5.66
CA ALA A 267 -6.05 8.89 -4.55
C ALA A 267 -7.15 9.95 -4.79
N VAL A 268 -6.83 11.04 -5.49
CA VAL A 268 -7.85 12.02 -5.95
C VAL A 268 -8.86 11.35 -6.88
N LEU A 269 -8.39 10.59 -7.87
CA LEU A 269 -9.26 9.83 -8.77
C LEU A 269 -10.14 8.86 -7.99
N GLU A 270 -9.53 8.01 -7.16
CA GLU A 270 -10.21 6.98 -6.37
C GLU A 270 -11.30 7.56 -5.48
N ALA A 271 -11.03 8.71 -4.84
CA ALA A 271 -11.95 9.34 -3.90
C ALA A 271 -13.14 10.05 -4.56
N LEU A 272 -12.92 10.69 -5.71
CA LEU A 272 -13.83 11.72 -6.20
C LEU A 272 -14.48 11.41 -7.52
N ILE A 273 -13.97 10.44 -8.31
CA ILE A 273 -14.54 10.11 -9.62
C ILE A 273 -15.99 9.67 -9.49
N THR A 274 -16.31 8.89 -8.46
CA THR A 274 -17.68 8.41 -8.16
C THR A 274 -18.65 9.55 -7.98
N LEU A 275 -18.29 10.58 -7.16
CA LEU A 275 -19.11 11.77 -6.98
C LEU A 275 -19.22 12.58 -8.27
N TYR A 276 -18.13 12.68 -9.02
CA TYR A 276 -18.07 13.42 -10.27
C TYR A 276 -19.03 12.86 -11.31
N VAL A 277 -18.93 11.56 -11.59
CA VAL A 277 -19.78 10.92 -12.62
C VAL A 277 -21.22 10.76 -12.15
N GLY A 278 -21.44 10.54 -10.84
CA GLY A 278 -22.78 10.48 -10.25
C GLY A 278 -23.53 11.81 -10.40
N ARG A 279 -22.89 12.93 -10.07
CA ARG A 279 -23.48 14.27 -10.14
C ARG A 279 -23.71 14.78 -11.56
N LEU A 280 -22.77 14.55 -12.47
CA LEU A 280 -22.81 15.14 -13.83
C LEU A 280 -23.52 14.26 -14.84
N PHE A 281 -23.44 12.94 -14.68
CA PHE A 281 -23.96 12.00 -15.66
C PHE A 281 -25.01 11.06 -15.08
N GLY A 282 -25.37 11.19 -13.80
CA GLY A 282 -26.35 10.32 -13.15
C GLY A 282 -25.91 8.85 -13.05
N ALA A 283 -24.58 8.59 -13.07
CA ALA A 283 -24.04 7.25 -13.01
C ALA A 283 -24.42 6.56 -11.68
N SER A 284 -24.96 5.36 -11.79
CA SER A 284 -25.35 4.52 -10.65
C SER A 284 -24.11 3.92 -9.95
N MET A 285 -24.30 3.33 -8.77
CA MET A 285 -23.25 2.57 -8.08
C MET A 285 -22.76 1.39 -8.94
N LEU A 286 -23.66 0.76 -9.73
CA LEU A 286 -23.31 -0.31 -10.65
C LEU A 286 -22.43 0.21 -11.80
N ASP A 287 -22.80 1.34 -12.41
CA ASP A 287 -22.02 1.93 -13.51
C ASP A 287 -20.59 2.25 -13.08
N VAL A 288 -20.45 2.84 -11.89
CA VAL A 288 -19.13 3.15 -11.31
C VAL A 288 -18.39 1.88 -10.91
N GLY A 289 -19.10 0.88 -10.39
CA GLY A 289 -18.54 -0.44 -10.10
C GLY A 289 -17.95 -1.11 -11.35
N LEU A 290 -18.66 -1.07 -12.48
CA LEU A 290 -18.18 -1.56 -13.77
C LEU A 290 -16.99 -0.77 -14.30
N LEU A 291 -16.99 0.57 -14.14
CA LEU A 291 -15.87 1.41 -14.52
C LEU A 291 -14.59 1.03 -13.74
N PHE A 292 -14.68 0.87 -12.43
CA PHE A 292 -13.51 0.46 -11.63
C PHE A 292 -13.07 -0.98 -11.89
N ALA A 293 -14.00 -1.90 -12.14
CA ALA A 293 -13.67 -3.26 -12.57
C ALA A 293 -12.91 -3.25 -13.90
N TRP A 294 -13.35 -2.43 -14.87
CA TRP A 294 -12.65 -2.23 -16.14
C TRP A 294 -11.24 -1.66 -15.93
N ILE A 295 -11.08 -0.60 -15.12
CA ILE A 295 -9.79 -0.03 -14.74
C ILE A 295 -8.88 -1.11 -14.14
N GLY A 296 -9.41 -1.94 -13.25
CA GLY A 296 -8.69 -3.07 -12.64
C GLY A 296 -8.23 -4.11 -13.67
N VAL A 297 -9.08 -4.50 -14.59
CA VAL A 297 -8.74 -5.44 -15.69
C VAL A 297 -7.61 -4.86 -16.55
N VAL A 298 -7.75 -3.60 -16.99
CA VAL A 298 -6.72 -2.93 -17.81
C VAL A 298 -5.40 -2.83 -17.04
N LEU A 299 -5.44 -2.51 -15.75
CA LEU A 299 -4.25 -2.43 -14.89
C LEU A 299 -3.51 -3.77 -14.83
N VAL A 300 -4.25 -4.86 -14.55
CA VAL A 300 -3.68 -6.21 -14.47
C VAL A 300 -3.09 -6.65 -15.83
N LEU A 301 -3.82 -6.44 -16.93
CA LEU A 301 -3.32 -6.75 -18.27
C LEU A 301 -2.09 -5.92 -18.64
N THR A 302 -2.06 -4.66 -18.23
CA THR A 302 -0.90 -3.79 -18.44
C THR A 302 0.33 -4.33 -17.71
N GLN A 303 0.22 -4.70 -16.44
CA GLN A 303 1.32 -5.24 -15.66
C GLN A 303 1.74 -6.64 -16.14
N ALA A 304 0.80 -7.51 -16.45
CA ALA A 304 1.09 -8.89 -16.85
C ALA A 304 1.67 -9.00 -18.27
N VAL A 305 1.20 -8.18 -19.20
CA VAL A 305 1.50 -8.33 -20.64
C VAL A 305 2.23 -7.11 -21.21
N ALA A 306 1.62 -5.91 -21.09
CA ALA A 306 2.15 -4.72 -21.76
C ALA A 306 3.51 -4.32 -21.19
N LEU A 307 3.66 -4.27 -19.88
CA LEU A 307 4.92 -3.90 -19.21
C LEU A 307 6.06 -4.85 -19.60
N ARG A 308 5.82 -6.16 -19.62
CA ARG A 308 6.84 -7.15 -20.03
C ARG A 308 7.31 -6.98 -21.47
N ARG A 309 6.42 -6.57 -22.37
CA ARG A 309 6.76 -6.31 -23.78
C ARG A 309 7.52 -4.99 -23.94
N LEU A 310 7.06 -3.95 -23.26
CA LEU A 310 7.67 -2.62 -23.30
C LEU A 310 9.06 -2.60 -22.66
N ALA A 311 9.26 -3.28 -21.53
CA ALA A 311 10.55 -3.38 -20.84
C ALA A 311 11.65 -4.09 -21.64
N ARG A 312 11.29 -4.80 -22.75
CA ARG A 312 12.28 -5.34 -23.69
C ARG A 312 12.80 -4.31 -24.69
N ARG A 313 12.13 -3.16 -24.84
CA ARG A 313 12.42 -2.15 -25.85
C ARG A 313 12.72 -0.76 -25.28
N LEU A 314 12.27 -0.51 -24.05
CA LEU A 314 12.34 0.78 -23.39
C LEU A 314 13.05 0.63 -22.03
N ASP A 315 13.84 1.64 -21.69
CA ASP A 315 14.44 1.72 -20.35
C ASP A 315 13.40 2.14 -19.29
N GLU A 316 13.71 1.92 -18.01
CA GLU A 316 12.79 2.23 -16.92
C GLU A 316 12.43 3.72 -16.88
N ALA A 317 13.36 4.62 -17.25
CA ALA A 317 13.10 6.05 -17.25
C ALA A 317 12.10 6.44 -18.36
N GLN A 318 12.17 5.80 -19.53
CA GLN A 318 11.20 5.98 -20.60
C GLN A 318 9.81 5.46 -20.19
N LEU A 319 9.77 4.29 -19.51
CA LEU A 319 8.53 3.72 -18.99
C LEU A 319 7.88 4.63 -17.95
N VAL A 320 8.65 5.18 -17.02
CA VAL A 320 8.16 6.16 -16.04
C VAL A 320 7.60 7.39 -16.74
N ALA A 321 8.32 7.95 -17.73
CA ALA A 321 7.89 9.13 -18.45
C ALA A 321 6.58 8.90 -19.22
N ILE A 322 6.42 7.74 -19.88
CA ILE A 322 5.20 7.34 -20.58
C ILE A 322 4.05 7.20 -19.59
N GLY A 323 4.29 6.52 -18.46
CA GLY A 323 3.29 6.31 -17.42
C GLY A 323 2.78 7.62 -16.81
N LEU A 324 3.70 8.53 -16.46
CA LEU A 324 3.35 9.86 -15.92
C LEU A 324 2.58 10.71 -16.96
N ALA A 325 2.98 10.66 -18.23
CA ALA A 325 2.29 11.38 -19.32
C ALA A 325 0.87 10.86 -19.53
N ALA A 326 0.70 9.52 -19.61
CA ALA A 326 -0.61 8.89 -19.81
C ALA A 326 -1.54 9.18 -18.62
N MET A 327 -1.05 9.04 -17.40
CA MET A 327 -1.81 9.32 -16.18
C MET A 327 -2.18 10.81 -16.08
N GLY A 328 -1.22 11.70 -16.31
CA GLY A 328 -1.44 13.16 -16.25
C GLY A 328 -2.41 13.64 -17.32
N GLY A 329 -2.21 13.21 -18.57
CA GLY A 329 -3.09 13.55 -19.68
C GLY A 329 -4.51 12.98 -19.51
N GLY A 330 -4.60 11.72 -19.08
CA GLY A 330 -5.89 11.06 -18.79
C GLY A 330 -6.68 11.78 -17.71
N LEU A 331 -6.04 12.13 -16.58
CA LEU A 331 -6.68 12.88 -15.49
C LEU A 331 -7.13 14.27 -15.92
N ALA A 332 -6.26 15.02 -16.61
CA ALA A 332 -6.58 16.38 -17.08
C ALA A 332 -7.73 16.40 -18.10
N ALA A 333 -7.88 15.35 -18.88
CA ALA A 333 -8.94 15.22 -19.88
C ALA A 333 -10.33 14.89 -19.30
N LEU A 334 -10.43 14.32 -18.08
CA LEU A 334 -11.70 13.87 -17.50
C LEU A 334 -12.83 14.93 -17.55
N PRO A 335 -12.56 16.22 -17.19
CA PRO A 335 -13.61 17.22 -17.20
C PRO A 335 -14.12 17.61 -18.59
N ALA A 336 -13.36 17.33 -19.63
CA ALA A 336 -13.72 17.65 -21.02
C ALA A 336 -14.51 16.52 -21.72
N LEU A 337 -14.74 15.38 -21.04
CA LEU A 337 -15.41 14.24 -21.66
C LEU A 337 -16.90 14.51 -21.84
N PRO A 338 -17.49 14.23 -23.03
CA PRO A 338 -18.84 14.63 -23.36
C PRO A 338 -19.92 13.67 -22.77
N GLY A 339 -19.53 12.53 -22.21
CA GLY A 339 -20.48 11.55 -21.66
C GLY A 339 -19.79 10.43 -20.91
N PHE A 340 -20.56 9.72 -20.06
CA PHE A 340 -20.06 8.69 -19.16
C PHE A 340 -19.29 7.57 -19.88
N GLY A 341 -19.71 7.14 -21.06
CA GLY A 341 -19.03 6.08 -21.81
C GLY A 341 -17.54 6.36 -22.10
N TRP A 342 -17.15 7.63 -22.24
CA TRP A 342 -15.75 8.02 -22.47
C TRP A 342 -14.85 7.82 -21.25
N PHE A 343 -15.43 7.71 -20.05
CA PHE A 343 -14.67 7.43 -18.83
C PHE A 343 -14.03 6.04 -18.85
N PHE A 344 -14.58 5.09 -19.58
CA PHE A 344 -13.94 3.78 -19.79
C PHE A 344 -12.65 3.91 -20.61
N ALA A 345 -12.63 4.74 -21.65
CA ALA A 345 -11.41 4.99 -22.43
C ALA A 345 -10.37 5.79 -21.63
N ALA A 346 -10.80 6.86 -20.95
CA ALA A 346 -9.90 7.67 -20.11
C ALA A 346 -9.38 6.85 -18.92
N GLY A 347 -10.23 6.06 -18.27
CA GLY A 347 -9.87 5.14 -17.21
C GLY A 347 -8.85 4.10 -17.66
N ALA A 348 -8.99 3.58 -18.88
CA ALA A 348 -7.99 2.68 -19.48
C ALA A 348 -6.64 3.38 -19.67
N VAL A 349 -6.60 4.62 -20.17
CA VAL A 349 -5.37 5.39 -20.33
C VAL A 349 -4.69 5.62 -18.96
N ILE A 350 -5.47 6.01 -17.95
CA ILE A 350 -4.96 6.21 -16.58
C ILE A 350 -4.46 4.90 -15.99
N ALA A 351 -5.18 3.78 -16.18
CA ALA A 351 -4.79 2.46 -15.70
C ALA A 351 -3.50 1.97 -16.37
N VAL A 352 -3.34 2.16 -17.68
CA VAL A 352 -2.09 1.87 -18.41
C VAL A 352 -0.95 2.71 -17.86
N GLY A 353 -1.19 4.03 -17.69
CA GLY A 353 -0.19 4.93 -17.11
C GLY A 353 0.27 4.47 -15.73
N ASN A 354 -0.66 4.18 -14.83
CA ASN A 354 -0.39 3.70 -13.47
C ASN A 354 0.31 2.33 -13.47
N GLY A 355 -0.18 1.38 -14.30
CA GLY A 355 0.35 0.02 -14.40
C GLY A 355 1.78 -0.04 -14.94
N ILE A 356 2.22 0.97 -15.69
CA ILE A 356 3.60 1.11 -16.18
C ILE A 356 4.44 1.91 -15.17
N ALA A 357 3.93 3.07 -14.69
CA ALA A 357 4.70 4.01 -13.89
C ALA A 357 5.15 3.40 -12.55
N ILE A 358 4.24 2.79 -11.79
CA ILE A 358 4.56 2.30 -10.43
C ILE A 358 5.66 1.23 -10.45
N PRO A 359 5.59 0.14 -11.24
CA PRO A 359 6.64 -0.87 -11.24
C PRO A 359 7.97 -0.35 -11.78
N ALA A 360 7.95 0.44 -12.86
CA ALA A 360 9.16 1.02 -13.44
C ALA A 360 9.84 1.99 -12.47
N PHE A 361 9.06 2.79 -11.75
CA PHE A 361 9.55 3.74 -10.76
C PHE A 361 10.12 3.03 -9.53
N THR A 362 9.44 1.98 -9.05
CA THR A 362 9.94 1.12 -7.95
C THR A 362 11.25 0.43 -8.33
N SER A 363 11.36 -0.04 -9.58
CA SER A 363 12.61 -0.63 -10.11
C SER A 363 13.77 0.37 -10.11
N LEU A 364 13.54 1.59 -10.64
CA LEU A 364 14.55 2.66 -10.62
C LEU A 364 14.98 3.02 -9.21
N TYR A 365 14.01 3.13 -8.29
CA TYR A 365 14.27 3.46 -6.90
C TYR A 365 15.10 2.37 -6.21
N SER A 366 14.76 1.10 -6.42
CA SER A 366 15.51 -0.01 -5.83
C SER A 366 16.94 -0.10 -6.34
N LYS A 367 17.19 0.26 -7.61
CA LYS A 367 18.53 0.33 -8.20
C LYS A 367 19.35 1.55 -7.73
N ALA A 368 18.67 2.58 -7.21
CA ALA A 368 19.29 3.77 -6.65
C ALA A 368 19.73 3.60 -5.21
N CYS A 369 19.48 2.45 -4.60
CA CYS A 369 19.64 2.20 -3.18
C CYS A 369 20.65 1.07 -2.95
N ARG A 370 21.48 1.19 -1.90
CA ARG A 370 22.36 0.10 -1.48
C ARG A 370 21.53 -1.07 -0.95
N ALA A 371 21.99 -2.30 -1.20
CA ALA A 371 21.27 -3.51 -0.81
C ALA A 371 20.94 -3.57 0.70
N GLU A 372 21.83 -3.03 1.54
CA GLU A 372 21.66 -2.99 3.00
C GLU A 372 20.53 -2.03 3.43
N GLN A 373 20.23 -1.00 2.63
CA GLN A 373 19.22 0.02 2.91
C GLN A 373 17.86 -0.25 2.23
N ALA A 374 17.78 -1.29 1.39
CA ALA A 374 16.60 -1.56 0.56
C ALA A 374 15.30 -1.68 1.38
N GLY A 375 15.34 -2.29 2.57
CA GLY A 375 14.18 -2.45 3.44
C GLY A 375 13.68 -1.10 4.01
N GLU A 376 14.60 -0.25 4.46
CA GLU A 376 14.26 1.08 4.98
C GLU A 376 13.66 1.97 3.89
N LEU A 377 14.26 1.97 2.71
CA LEU A 377 13.84 2.79 1.58
C LEU A 377 12.49 2.35 0.98
N LEU A 378 12.20 1.04 0.96
CA LEU A 378 10.86 0.53 0.63
C LEU A 378 9.83 1.00 1.67
N GLY A 379 10.16 0.98 2.96
CA GLY A 379 9.32 1.54 4.02
C GLY A 379 9.04 3.02 3.81
N GLN A 380 10.06 3.79 3.41
CA GLN A 380 9.95 5.20 3.11
C GLN A 380 9.02 5.48 1.92
N SER A 381 9.16 4.73 0.83
CA SER A 381 8.28 4.87 -0.34
C SER A 381 6.81 4.56 0.00
N GLN A 382 6.55 3.55 0.82
CA GLN A 382 5.21 3.22 1.30
C GLN A 382 4.62 4.32 2.20
N ALA A 383 5.45 4.94 3.04
CA ALA A 383 5.01 6.07 3.87
C ALA A 383 4.63 7.29 3.00
N MET A 384 5.41 7.59 1.94
CA MET A 384 5.07 8.65 1.00
C MET A 384 3.80 8.34 0.22
N ALA A 385 3.63 7.09 -0.23
CA ALA A 385 2.41 6.62 -0.87
C ALA A 385 1.18 6.82 0.04
N THR A 386 1.28 6.42 1.32
CA THR A 386 0.20 6.58 2.29
C THR A 386 -0.08 8.06 2.58
N THR A 387 0.97 8.90 2.68
CA THR A 387 0.81 10.35 2.84
C THR A 387 0.07 10.96 1.65
N GLY A 388 0.38 10.53 0.41
CA GLY A 388 -0.35 10.93 -0.78
C GLY A 388 -1.84 10.53 -0.72
N ARG A 389 -2.14 9.33 -0.22
CA ARG A 389 -3.52 8.84 -0.03
C ARG A 389 -4.29 9.58 1.09
N ILE A 390 -3.60 10.23 2.00
CA ILE A 390 -4.19 11.10 3.02
C ILE A 390 -4.45 12.49 2.44
N VAL A 391 -3.45 13.10 1.82
CA VAL A 391 -3.48 14.50 1.35
C VAL A 391 -4.34 14.65 0.09
N GLY A 392 -4.23 13.71 -0.86
CA GLY A 392 -4.92 13.78 -2.16
C GLY A 392 -6.43 13.96 -2.04
N PRO A 393 -7.15 13.09 -1.34
CA PRO A 393 -8.59 13.21 -1.18
C PRO A 393 -9.02 14.52 -0.54
N ILE A 394 -8.34 14.98 0.53
CA ILE A 394 -8.67 16.23 1.24
C ILE A 394 -8.53 17.43 0.29
N CYS A 395 -7.37 17.56 -0.36
CA CYS A 395 -7.13 18.65 -1.30
C CYS A 395 -8.08 18.57 -2.50
N GLY A 396 -8.31 17.39 -3.02
CA GLY A 396 -9.25 17.16 -4.12
C GLY A 396 -10.68 17.49 -3.74
N GLY A 397 -11.14 17.05 -2.56
CA GLY A 397 -12.47 17.36 -2.04
C GLY A 397 -12.67 18.87 -1.84
N ALA A 398 -11.66 19.57 -1.32
CA ALA A 398 -11.67 21.02 -1.18
C ALA A 398 -11.76 21.73 -2.53
N LEU A 399 -10.98 21.30 -3.53
CA LEU A 399 -11.04 21.84 -4.89
C LEU A 399 -12.40 21.58 -5.55
N MET A 400 -12.97 20.38 -5.37
CA MET A 400 -14.29 20.03 -5.89
C MET A 400 -15.38 20.89 -5.29
N GLN A 401 -15.28 21.20 -4.00
CA GLN A 401 -16.29 22.00 -3.28
C GLN A 401 -16.16 23.48 -3.54
N SER A 402 -14.92 24.03 -3.66
CA SER A 402 -14.68 25.48 -3.73
C SER A 402 -14.60 26.03 -5.14
N LEU A 403 -14.15 25.25 -6.12
CA LEU A 403 -13.92 25.72 -7.50
C LEU A 403 -14.91 25.10 -8.50
N SER A 404 -14.79 23.82 -8.77
CA SER A 404 -15.70 23.11 -9.68
C SER A 404 -15.59 21.61 -9.52
N PRO A 405 -16.59 20.82 -9.94
CA PRO A 405 -16.54 19.35 -9.88
C PRO A 405 -15.32 18.74 -10.60
N GLY A 406 -14.85 19.36 -11.69
CA GLY A 406 -13.70 18.89 -12.48
C GLY A 406 -12.35 19.37 -11.97
N ALA A 407 -12.29 20.40 -11.12
CA ALA A 407 -11.04 21.01 -10.67
C ALA A 407 -10.02 20.03 -10.06
N PRO A 408 -10.40 19.05 -9.22
CA PRO A 408 -9.44 18.10 -8.65
C PRO A 408 -8.73 17.25 -9.70
N PHE A 409 -9.41 16.88 -10.78
CA PHE A 409 -8.81 16.06 -11.84
C PHE A 409 -7.84 16.87 -12.71
N VAL A 410 -8.18 18.13 -13.04
CA VAL A 410 -7.26 19.04 -13.72
C VAL A 410 -6.02 19.29 -12.86
N ALA A 411 -6.18 19.56 -11.57
CA ALA A 411 -5.07 19.77 -10.64
C ALA A 411 -4.19 18.51 -10.51
N ALA A 412 -4.79 17.33 -10.36
CA ALA A 412 -4.05 16.06 -10.31
C ALA A 412 -3.32 15.78 -11.64
N GLY A 413 -3.95 16.05 -12.78
CA GLY A 413 -3.34 15.93 -14.10
C GLY A 413 -2.16 16.88 -14.28
N ALA A 414 -2.34 18.16 -13.95
CA ALA A 414 -1.28 19.16 -13.98
C ALA A 414 -0.10 18.80 -13.06
N MET A 415 -0.39 18.29 -11.85
CA MET A 415 0.61 17.81 -10.91
C MET A 415 1.41 16.65 -11.51
N MET A 416 0.78 15.70 -12.22
CA MET A 416 1.47 14.58 -12.87
C MET A 416 2.33 15.05 -14.04
N LEU A 417 1.86 16.02 -14.83
CA LEU A 417 2.65 16.60 -15.92
C LEU A 417 3.83 17.43 -15.40
N ALA A 418 3.67 18.13 -14.28
CA ALA A 418 4.78 18.78 -13.57
C ALA A 418 5.78 17.76 -13.00
N ALA A 419 5.30 16.65 -12.45
CA ALA A 419 6.16 15.54 -12.01
C ALA A 419 6.94 14.93 -13.19
N LEU A 420 6.33 14.80 -14.38
CA LEU A 420 7.01 14.38 -15.60
C LEU A 420 8.09 15.38 -16.02
N ALA A 421 7.81 16.68 -16.00
CA ALA A 421 8.79 17.71 -16.33
C ALA A 421 9.98 17.66 -15.35
N LEU A 422 9.72 17.56 -14.04
CA LEU A 422 10.74 17.41 -13.01
C LEU A 422 11.56 16.12 -13.21
N PHE A 423 10.89 14.99 -13.48
CA PHE A 423 11.56 13.71 -13.73
C PHE A 423 12.51 13.80 -14.92
N ARG A 424 12.09 14.44 -16.03
CA ARG A 424 12.93 14.65 -17.22
C ARG A 424 14.12 15.56 -16.91
N ALA A 425 13.91 16.66 -16.21
CA ALA A 425 14.97 17.59 -15.81
C ALA A 425 15.99 16.94 -14.85
N ALA A 426 15.53 16.08 -13.97
CA ALA A 426 16.35 15.38 -12.98
C ALA A 426 16.86 14.00 -13.46
N ARG A 427 16.60 13.59 -14.71
CA ARG A 427 16.94 12.25 -15.23
C ARG A 427 18.41 11.89 -14.99
N GLY A 428 19.33 12.84 -15.22
CA GLY A 428 20.77 12.63 -15.01
C GLY A 428 21.13 12.29 -13.56
N VAL A 429 20.36 12.79 -12.58
CA VAL A 429 20.55 12.49 -11.15
C VAL A 429 19.88 11.19 -10.77
N LEU A 430 18.68 10.93 -11.30
CA LEU A 430 17.85 9.77 -10.92
C LEU A 430 18.33 8.45 -11.53
N VAL A 431 18.93 8.50 -12.73
CA VAL A 431 19.34 7.32 -13.52
C VAL A 431 20.85 7.10 -13.48
N ALA A 432 21.63 7.99 -12.87
CA ALA A 432 23.08 7.81 -12.76
C ALA A 432 23.41 6.48 -12.08
N PRO A 433 24.37 5.68 -12.59
CA PRO A 433 24.88 4.52 -11.88
C PRO A 433 25.51 4.96 -10.54
N GLU A 434 25.46 4.11 -9.54
CA GLU A 434 26.25 4.35 -8.31
C GLU A 434 27.74 4.39 -8.69
N VAL A 435 28.44 5.44 -8.23
CA VAL A 435 29.91 5.52 -8.27
C VAL A 435 30.51 4.71 -7.15
#